data_a3d9b97379f03d6108c2937d4c5ce866
#
_entry.id   a3d9b97379f03d6108c2937d4c5ce866
#
_cell.length_a   1.000
_cell.length_b   1.000
_cell.length_c   1.000
_cell.angle_alpha   90.00
_cell.angle_beta   90.00
_cell.angle_gamma   90.00
#
_symmetry.space_group_name_H-M   'P 1'
#
loop_
_entity.id
_entity.type
_entity.pdbx_description
1 polymer ?
#
loop_
_entity_poly.entity_id
_entity_poly.type
_entity_poly.pdbx_seq_one_letter_code
_entity_poly.pdbx_strand_id
1 'polypeptide(L)'
;MAMEDYALYFPVVEVQNTFYEPPRNEVLQRWRAVTAPTLEYTMKVWQLVTHAAASPTYRRMRRPLAPGAEPGFFRDSAAVDEGWKRSLQCATLLEATALLFQCPASFAPNSENVARMRRFFERITRPAARLLWEPRGAPWVAHRPLALSLCRELDLVHVVDPFVTPPDPEQPVYWRLHGPAGPRSSYSDAHLQQLRDMLRRVTNAAPRYVMFNNIPRVGDARRFAQLAAA
;
A
#
# COMPACT_ATOMS: atom_id res chain seq x y z
N MET A 1 -16.45 -10.74 5.14
CA MET A 1 -16.76 -10.95 3.71
C MET A 1 -15.78 -11.99 3.21
N ALA A 2 -16.24 -13.06 2.62
CA ALA A 2 -15.40 -14.06 1.97
C ALA A 2 -14.78 -13.46 0.69
N MET A 3 -13.66 -14.03 0.21
CA MET A 3 -12.99 -13.49 -0.99
C MET A 3 -13.85 -13.63 -2.24
N GLU A 4 -14.57 -14.72 -2.37
CA GLU A 4 -15.53 -15.00 -3.46
C GLU A 4 -16.65 -13.95 -3.56
N ASP A 5 -17.11 -13.42 -2.42
CA ASP A 5 -18.15 -12.39 -2.39
C ASP A 5 -17.62 -10.99 -2.69
N TYR A 6 -16.29 -10.79 -2.60
CA TYR A 6 -15.71 -9.45 -2.66
C TYR A 6 -15.94 -8.78 -4.02
N ALA A 7 -15.81 -9.55 -5.10
CA ALA A 7 -16.01 -9.09 -6.46
C ALA A 7 -17.45 -8.65 -6.76
N LEU A 8 -18.44 -9.08 -5.97
CA LEU A 8 -19.83 -8.65 -6.09
C LEU A 8 -20.03 -7.18 -5.69
N TYR A 9 -19.08 -6.63 -4.92
CA TYR A 9 -19.22 -5.30 -4.32
C TYR A 9 -18.13 -4.33 -4.73
N PHE A 10 -16.94 -4.83 -5.07
CA PHE A 10 -15.76 -3.99 -5.33
C PHE A 10 -14.96 -4.54 -6.51
N PRO A 11 -14.45 -3.65 -7.38
CA PRO A 11 -13.61 -4.05 -8.52
C PRO A 11 -12.17 -4.39 -8.12
N VAL A 12 -11.73 -3.98 -6.92
CA VAL A 12 -10.34 -4.13 -6.46
C VAL A 12 -10.28 -4.49 -4.98
N VAL A 13 -9.29 -5.30 -4.60
CA VAL A 13 -8.97 -5.63 -3.21
C VAL A 13 -7.49 -5.42 -2.92
N GLU A 14 -7.17 -4.74 -1.80
CA GLU A 14 -5.81 -4.66 -1.28
C GLU A 14 -5.56 -5.75 -0.23
N VAL A 15 -4.69 -6.71 -0.55
CA VAL A 15 -4.34 -7.80 0.36
C VAL A 15 -3.40 -7.32 1.46
N GLN A 16 -3.88 -7.35 2.71
CA GLN A 16 -3.13 -6.90 3.89
C GLN A 16 -2.26 -8.00 4.51
N ASN A 17 -2.66 -9.24 4.38
CA ASN A 17 -2.00 -10.37 5.06
C ASN A 17 -0.58 -10.60 4.56
N THR A 18 -0.30 -10.29 3.30
CA THR A 18 1.04 -10.40 2.71
C THR A 18 2.09 -9.54 3.43
N PHE A 19 1.65 -8.48 4.10
CA PHE A 19 2.53 -7.58 4.85
C PHE A 19 3.11 -8.22 6.11
N TYR A 20 2.31 -8.93 6.89
CA TYR A 20 2.77 -9.47 8.18
C TYR A 20 3.60 -10.74 8.00
N GLU A 21 3.04 -11.73 7.37
CA GLU A 21 3.69 -12.96 6.94
C GLU A 21 2.96 -13.47 5.70
N PRO A 22 3.62 -13.53 4.54
CA PRO A 22 2.99 -13.93 3.31
C PRO A 22 2.35 -15.33 3.43
N PRO A 23 1.10 -15.51 2.97
CA PRO A 23 0.44 -16.80 2.95
C PRO A 23 1.21 -17.84 2.13
N ARG A 24 0.92 -19.12 2.33
CA ARG A 24 1.43 -20.21 1.48
C ARG A 24 0.91 -20.05 0.05
N ASN A 25 1.62 -20.59 -0.92
CA ASN A 25 1.27 -20.48 -2.33
C ASN A 25 -0.14 -21.01 -2.63
N GLU A 26 -0.50 -22.14 -2.05
CA GLU A 26 -1.81 -22.77 -2.26
C GLU A 26 -2.96 -21.88 -1.79
N VAL A 27 -2.73 -21.05 -0.76
CA VAL A 27 -3.71 -20.09 -0.26
C VAL A 27 -3.90 -18.95 -1.26
N LEU A 28 -2.81 -18.41 -1.80
CA LEU A 28 -2.84 -17.33 -2.80
C LEU A 28 -3.49 -17.79 -4.10
N GLN A 29 -3.11 -18.97 -4.58
CA GLN A 29 -3.70 -19.62 -5.77
C GLN A 29 -5.21 -19.83 -5.57
N ARG A 30 -5.62 -20.36 -4.40
CA ARG A 30 -7.04 -20.53 -4.09
C ARG A 30 -7.78 -19.19 -4.10
N TRP A 31 -7.22 -18.12 -3.51
CA TRP A 31 -7.86 -16.81 -3.56
C TRP A 31 -8.07 -16.34 -5.00
N ARG A 32 -7.05 -16.48 -5.86
CA ARG A 32 -7.19 -16.10 -7.27
C ARG A 32 -8.23 -16.97 -7.98
N ALA A 33 -8.27 -18.28 -7.71
CA ALA A 33 -9.16 -19.23 -8.38
C ALA A 33 -10.65 -19.07 -7.98
N VAL A 34 -10.94 -18.66 -6.73
CA VAL A 34 -12.34 -18.50 -6.25
C VAL A 34 -12.92 -17.12 -6.53
N THR A 35 -12.12 -16.18 -7.00
CA THR A 35 -12.59 -14.81 -7.31
C THR A 35 -12.80 -14.62 -8.80
N ALA A 36 -13.74 -13.74 -9.17
CA ALA A 36 -13.96 -13.38 -10.56
C ALA A 36 -12.67 -12.88 -11.22
N PRO A 37 -12.39 -13.22 -12.47
CA PRO A 37 -11.21 -12.72 -13.20
C PRO A 37 -11.11 -11.19 -13.25
N THR A 38 -12.26 -10.52 -13.17
CA THR A 38 -12.36 -9.05 -13.15
C THR A 38 -11.98 -8.41 -11.83
N LEU A 39 -11.84 -9.18 -10.73
CA LEU A 39 -11.37 -8.64 -9.47
C LEU A 39 -9.88 -8.35 -9.55
N GLU A 40 -9.53 -7.09 -9.43
CA GLU A 40 -8.15 -6.65 -9.37
C GLU A 40 -7.55 -6.87 -7.97
N TYR A 41 -6.34 -7.40 -7.93
CA TYR A 41 -5.59 -7.54 -6.69
C TYR A 41 -4.49 -6.48 -6.63
N THR A 42 -4.44 -5.77 -5.52
CA THR A 42 -3.25 -5.06 -5.07
C THR A 42 -2.77 -5.66 -3.76
N MET A 43 -1.53 -5.50 -3.37
CA MET A 43 -1.02 -6.12 -2.16
C MET A 43 0.05 -5.29 -1.46
N LYS A 44 0.17 -5.48 -0.16
CA LYS A 44 1.29 -4.90 0.60
C LYS A 44 2.52 -5.81 0.50
N VAL A 45 3.66 -5.19 0.26
CA VAL A 45 4.97 -5.85 0.32
C VAL A 45 5.24 -6.31 1.76
N TRP A 46 5.90 -7.47 1.91
CA TRP A 46 6.22 -8.03 3.21
C TRP A 46 7.04 -7.06 4.06
N GLN A 47 6.68 -6.93 5.35
CA GLN A 47 7.31 -5.99 6.29
C GLN A 47 8.83 -6.10 6.41
N LEU A 48 9.42 -7.24 6.02
CA LEU A 48 10.88 -7.42 5.97
C LEU A 48 11.58 -6.35 5.10
N VAL A 49 10.89 -5.79 4.11
CA VAL A 49 11.47 -4.76 3.23
C VAL A 49 11.45 -3.37 3.88
N THR A 50 10.38 -3.04 4.62
CA THR A 50 10.10 -1.67 5.05
C THR A 50 10.24 -1.42 6.55
N HIS A 51 10.05 -2.43 7.40
CA HIS A 51 9.99 -2.29 8.86
C HIS A 51 11.23 -2.88 9.52
N ALA A 52 11.93 -2.10 10.34
CA ALA A 52 13.07 -2.57 11.11
C ALA A 52 12.66 -3.61 12.17
N ALA A 53 13.60 -4.44 12.63
CA ALA A 53 13.36 -5.56 13.55
C ALA A 53 12.63 -5.16 14.84
N ALA A 54 12.85 -3.94 15.33
CA ALA A 54 12.17 -3.40 16.53
C ALA A 54 10.68 -3.08 16.32
N SER A 55 10.15 -3.18 15.08
CA SER A 55 8.75 -2.88 14.81
C SER A 55 7.82 -3.86 15.54
N PRO A 56 6.77 -3.35 16.24
CA PRO A 56 5.80 -4.22 16.91
C PRO A 56 5.00 -5.11 15.95
N THR A 57 5.01 -4.82 14.65
CA THR A 57 4.31 -5.60 13.63
C THR A 57 4.87 -7.01 13.48
N TYR A 58 6.12 -7.23 13.85
CA TYR A 58 6.75 -8.56 13.85
C TYR A 58 6.10 -9.55 14.83
N ARG A 59 5.41 -9.07 15.88
CA ARG A 59 4.62 -9.93 16.81
C ARG A 59 3.50 -10.69 16.10
N ARG A 60 3.14 -10.29 14.88
CA ARG A 60 2.11 -10.95 14.06
C ARG A 60 2.69 -11.99 13.10
N MET A 61 4.01 -12.14 13.04
CA MET A 61 4.64 -13.26 12.33
C MET A 61 4.55 -14.53 13.17
N ARG A 62 4.31 -15.65 12.51
CA ARG A 62 4.32 -16.99 13.14
C ARG A 62 5.75 -17.46 13.42
N ARG A 63 6.68 -17.10 12.52
CA ARG A 63 8.09 -17.41 12.65
C ARG A 63 8.83 -16.19 13.14
N PRO A 64 9.59 -16.26 14.24
CA PRO A 64 10.41 -15.15 14.67
C PRO A 64 11.48 -14.83 13.61
N LEU A 65 11.98 -13.59 13.64
CA LEU A 65 13.14 -13.22 12.84
C LEU A 65 14.34 -14.10 13.21
N ALA A 66 15.14 -14.47 12.22
CA ALA A 66 16.40 -15.15 12.47
C ALA A 66 17.34 -14.27 13.34
N PRO A 67 18.12 -14.87 14.24
CA PRO A 67 19.13 -14.12 15.00
C PRO A 67 20.05 -13.32 14.07
N GLY A 68 20.27 -12.04 14.37
CA GLY A 68 21.11 -11.16 13.55
C GLY A 68 20.47 -10.68 12.23
N ALA A 69 19.20 -11.01 11.97
CA ALA A 69 18.53 -10.49 10.79
C ALA A 69 18.39 -8.96 10.83
N GLU A 70 18.67 -8.31 9.71
CA GLU A 70 18.59 -6.86 9.53
C GLU A 70 17.48 -6.45 8.55
N PRO A 71 16.19 -6.67 8.89
CA PRO A 71 15.09 -6.30 8.02
C PRO A 71 14.85 -4.79 8.00
N GLY A 72 14.11 -4.37 6.98
CA GLY A 72 13.48 -3.07 6.90
C GLY A 72 14.36 -1.94 6.41
N PHE A 73 13.70 -0.80 6.21
CA PHE A 73 14.33 0.44 5.75
C PHE A 73 15.12 0.29 4.45
N PHE A 74 14.66 -0.64 3.58
CA PHE A 74 15.30 -0.92 2.29
C PHE A 74 16.80 -1.26 2.39
N ARG A 75 17.22 -1.86 3.52
CA ARG A 75 18.63 -2.23 3.73
C ARG A 75 19.12 -3.19 2.66
N ASP A 76 20.39 -3.14 2.41
CA ASP A 76 21.08 -4.16 1.64
C ASP A 76 21.39 -5.35 2.57
N SER A 77 20.45 -6.27 2.68
CA SER A 77 20.51 -7.42 3.59
C SER A 77 19.71 -8.60 3.07
N ALA A 78 20.12 -9.80 3.45
CA ALA A 78 19.43 -11.05 3.07
C ALA A 78 17.96 -11.05 3.48
N ALA A 79 17.61 -10.45 4.63
CA ALA A 79 16.22 -10.36 5.08
C ALA A 79 15.36 -9.48 4.16
N VAL A 80 15.89 -8.36 3.68
CA VAL A 80 15.18 -7.49 2.73
C VAL A 80 15.04 -8.17 1.37
N ASP A 81 16.08 -8.89 0.92
CA ASP A 81 16.06 -9.62 -0.35
C ASP A 81 15.05 -10.78 -0.31
N GLU A 82 15.01 -11.53 0.79
CA GLU A 82 13.98 -12.55 1.02
C GLU A 82 12.57 -11.92 1.00
N GLY A 83 12.41 -10.79 1.70
CA GLY A 83 11.17 -10.04 1.75
C GLY A 83 10.68 -9.63 0.37
N TRP A 84 11.56 -9.12 -0.46
CA TRP A 84 11.24 -8.73 -1.83
C TRP A 84 10.94 -9.93 -2.72
N LYS A 85 11.82 -10.94 -2.74
CA LYS A 85 11.64 -12.16 -3.52
C LYS A 85 10.28 -12.84 -3.21
N ARG A 86 9.94 -12.95 -1.93
CA ARG A 86 8.66 -13.54 -1.52
C ARG A 86 7.47 -12.66 -1.92
N SER A 87 7.61 -11.35 -1.85
CA SER A 87 6.56 -10.41 -2.29
C SER A 87 6.30 -10.53 -3.79
N LEU A 88 7.34 -10.63 -4.61
CA LEU A 88 7.20 -10.88 -6.06
C LEU A 88 6.48 -12.18 -6.34
N GLN A 89 6.82 -13.26 -5.66
CA GLN A 89 6.14 -14.54 -5.81
C GLN A 89 4.64 -14.43 -5.46
N CYS A 90 4.30 -13.73 -4.37
CA CYS A 90 2.91 -13.47 -4.02
C CYS A 90 2.18 -12.65 -5.10
N ALA A 91 2.85 -11.62 -5.63
CA ALA A 91 2.29 -10.79 -6.69
C ALA A 91 1.97 -11.59 -7.95
N THR A 92 2.89 -12.47 -8.36
CA THR A 92 2.68 -13.37 -9.51
C THR A 92 1.48 -14.29 -9.30
N LEU A 93 1.38 -14.94 -8.12
CA LEU A 93 0.30 -15.88 -7.82
C LEU A 93 -1.08 -15.22 -7.68
N LEU A 94 -1.12 -13.95 -7.28
CA LEU A 94 -2.36 -13.17 -7.19
C LEU A 94 -2.66 -12.40 -8.48
N GLU A 95 -1.73 -12.37 -9.45
CA GLU A 95 -1.80 -11.47 -10.61
C GLU A 95 -1.98 -10.01 -10.16
N ALA A 96 -1.24 -9.62 -9.09
CA ALA A 96 -1.39 -8.31 -8.50
C ALA A 96 -0.89 -7.21 -9.43
N THR A 97 -1.69 -6.16 -9.60
CA THR A 97 -1.39 -5.02 -10.48
C THR A 97 -0.63 -3.89 -9.78
N ALA A 98 -0.58 -3.92 -8.43
CA ALA A 98 0.16 -2.94 -7.65
C ALA A 98 0.71 -3.51 -6.33
N LEU A 99 1.92 -3.10 -5.96
CA LEU A 99 2.65 -3.53 -4.76
C LEU A 99 2.96 -2.32 -3.88
N LEU A 100 2.41 -2.32 -2.66
CA LEU A 100 2.51 -1.21 -1.73
C LEU A 100 3.65 -1.39 -0.73
N PHE A 101 4.65 -0.52 -0.79
CA PHE A 101 5.68 -0.32 0.22
C PHE A 101 5.19 0.69 1.26
N GLN A 102 4.51 0.23 2.29
CA GLN A 102 4.15 1.08 3.42
C GLN A 102 5.35 1.17 4.37
N CYS A 103 5.89 2.37 4.59
CA CYS A 103 6.96 2.61 5.55
C CYS A 103 6.40 3.08 6.90
N PRO A 104 7.02 2.67 8.04
CA PRO A 104 6.65 3.18 9.34
C PRO A 104 7.12 4.63 9.54
N ALA A 105 6.55 5.34 10.51
CA ALA A 105 6.97 6.70 10.84
C ALA A 105 8.45 6.81 11.26
N SER A 106 9.05 5.71 11.75
CA SER A 106 10.47 5.63 12.08
C SER A 106 11.40 5.60 10.86
N PHE A 107 10.87 5.35 9.65
CA PHE A 107 11.59 5.56 8.40
C PHE A 107 11.57 7.05 8.05
N ALA A 108 12.43 7.83 8.71
CA ALA A 108 12.48 9.29 8.55
C ALA A 108 13.22 9.72 7.27
N PRO A 109 12.97 10.96 6.76
CA PRO A 109 13.58 11.50 5.54
C PRO A 109 15.04 11.97 5.77
N ASN A 110 15.89 11.12 6.33
CA ASN A 110 17.32 11.38 6.46
C ASN A 110 18.11 10.85 5.25
N SER A 111 19.35 11.33 5.09
CA SER A 111 20.21 10.98 3.96
C SER A 111 20.45 9.48 3.83
N GLU A 112 20.60 8.77 4.95
CA GLU A 112 20.86 7.33 4.98
C GLU A 112 19.65 6.54 4.45
N ASN A 113 18.44 6.83 4.95
CA ASN A 113 17.22 6.16 4.52
C ASN A 113 16.91 6.45 3.04
N VAL A 114 17.11 7.69 2.60
CA VAL A 114 16.96 8.07 1.19
C VAL A 114 17.96 7.29 0.31
N ALA A 115 19.23 7.21 0.71
CA ALA A 115 20.24 6.48 -0.03
C ALA A 115 19.94 4.96 -0.08
N ARG A 116 19.46 4.37 1.03
CA ARG A 116 19.02 2.96 1.06
C ARG A 116 17.87 2.71 0.10
N MET A 117 16.87 3.58 0.12
CA MET A 117 15.72 3.48 -0.76
C MET A 117 16.13 3.54 -2.25
N ARG A 118 17.00 4.49 -2.64
CA ARG A 118 17.53 4.60 -3.99
C ARG A 118 18.22 3.31 -4.41
N ARG A 119 19.20 2.85 -3.65
CA ARG A 119 19.93 1.60 -3.95
C ARG A 119 19.00 0.39 -4.07
N PHE A 120 17.98 0.28 -3.21
CA PHE A 120 17.02 -0.81 -3.29
C PHE A 120 16.25 -0.78 -4.62
N PHE A 121 15.65 0.34 -4.99
CA PHE A 121 14.83 0.42 -6.21
C PHE A 121 15.65 0.38 -7.50
N GLU A 122 16.95 0.75 -7.46
CA GLU A 122 17.90 0.60 -8.57
C GLU A 122 18.26 -0.87 -8.82
N ARG A 123 18.43 -1.68 -7.76
CA ARG A 123 18.94 -3.06 -7.87
C ARG A 123 17.85 -4.13 -8.02
N ILE A 124 16.60 -3.84 -7.67
CA ILE A 124 15.55 -4.87 -7.72
C ILE A 124 15.09 -5.16 -9.14
N THR A 125 14.72 -6.42 -9.39
CA THR A 125 13.92 -6.76 -10.57
C THR A 125 12.52 -6.16 -10.41
N ARG A 126 12.12 -5.28 -11.33
CA ARG A 126 10.81 -4.64 -11.31
C ARG A 126 9.77 -5.55 -11.97
N PRO A 127 8.61 -5.78 -11.34
CA PRO A 127 7.48 -6.46 -11.98
C PRO A 127 6.75 -5.51 -12.94
N ALA A 128 5.85 -6.05 -13.76
CA ALA A 128 4.90 -5.24 -14.53
C ALA A 128 3.89 -4.49 -13.64
N ALA A 129 3.68 -4.95 -12.41
CA ALA A 129 2.84 -4.29 -11.41
C ALA A 129 3.41 -2.93 -11.01
N ARG A 130 2.53 -1.96 -10.76
CA ARG A 130 2.93 -0.64 -10.25
C ARG A 130 3.53 -0.74 -8.86
N LEU A 131 4.59 0.01 -8.63
CA LEU A 131 5.18 0.13 -7.31
C LEU A 131 4.63 1.38 -6.60
N LEU A 132 4.07 1.18 -5.42
CA LEU A 132 3.41 2.21 -4.63
C LEU A 132 4.21 2.46 -3.35
N TRP A 133 4.39 3.70 -2.95
CA TRP A 133 5.09 4.03 -1.72
C TRP A 133 4.24 4.92 -0.81
N GLU A 134 4.02 4.45 0.42
CA GLU A 134 3.31 5.17 1.48
C GLU A 134 4.28 5.53 2.61
N PRO A 135 4.90 6.71 2.58
CA PRO A 135 5.64 7.23 3.72
C PRO A 135 4.67 7.62 4.84
N ARG A 136 4.99 7.27 6.07
CA ARG A 136 4.17 7.63 7.23
C ARG A 136 4.90 8.52 8.20
N GLY A 137 4.11 9.32 8.93
CA GLY A 137 4.59 10.19 9.99
C GLY A 137 4.83 11.64 9.59
N ALA A 138 4.75 12.52 10.58
CA ALA A 138 4.91 13.97 10.41
C ALA A 138 6.20 14.39 9.67
N PRO A 139 7.36 13.69 9.83
CA PRO A 139 8.56 14.06 9.09
C PRO A 139 8.39 14.01 7.56
N TRP A 140 7.69 12.99 7.03
CA TRP A 140 7.45 12.89 5.59
C TRP A 140 6.40 13.88 5.10
N VAL A 141 5.39 14.20 5.92
CA VAL A 141 4.43 15.27 5.61
C VAL A 141 5.16 16.60 5.48
N ALA A 142 6.09 16.91 6.39
CA ALA A 142 6.90 18.13 6.34
C ALA A 142 7.88 18.15 5.15
N HIS A 143 8.33 16.99 4.67
CA HIS A 143 9.26 16.83 3.54
C HIS A 143 8.55 16.35 2.26
N ARG A 144 7.28 16.73 2.06
CA ARG A 144 6.50 16.36 0.89
C ARG A 144 7.20 16.61 -0.46
N PRO A 145 7.89 17.73 -0.71
CA PRO A 145 8.63 17.92 -1.95
C PRO A 145 9.69 16.83 -2.22
N LEU A 146 10.41 16.40 -1.18
CA LEU A 146 11.36 15.29 -1.28
C LEU A 146 10.65 13.97 -1.60
N ALA A 147 9.51 13.70 -0.94
CA ALA A 147 8.73 12.49 -1.21
C ALA A 147 8.27 12.41 -2.68
N LEU A 148 7.76 13.52 -3.22
CA LEU A 148 7.34 13.60 -4.62
C LEU A 148 8.54 13.48 -5.58
N SER A 149 9.69 14.07 -5.25
CA SER A 149 10.92 13.93 -6.04
C SER A 149 11.38 12.47 -6.10
N LEU A 150 11.40 11.78 -4.96
CA LEU A 150 11.77 10.37 -4.89
C LEU A 150 10.78 9.48 -5.67
N CYS A 151 9.49 9.78 -5.60
CA CYS A 151 8.51 9.02 -6.38
C CYS A 151 8.75 9.17 -7.88
N ARG A 152 9.04 10.37 -8.38
CA ARG A 152 9.38 10.59 -9.79
C ARG A 152 10.70 9.92 -10.19
N GLU A 153 11.74 10.09 -9.36
CA GLU A 153 13.07 9.52 -9.60
C GLU A 153 13.05 7.99 -9.67
N LEU A 154 12.28 7.37 -8.78
CA LEU A 154 12.25 5.91 -8.61
C LEU A 154 11.06 5.24 -9.28
N ASP A 155 10.29 5.96 -10.10
CA ASP A 155 9.07 5.47 -10.75
C ASP A 155 8.13 4.78 -9.76
N LEU A 156 7.69 5.53 -8.75
CA LEU A 156 6.78 5.10 -7.70
C LEU A 156 5.52 5.97 -7.68
N VAL A 157 4.39 5.39 -7.34
CA VAL A 157 3.18 6.15 -7.05
C VAL A 157 3.19 6.57 -5.59
N HIS A 158 3.05 7.88 -5.34
CA HIS A 158 2.95 8.41 -3.98
C HIS A 158 1.59 8.11 -3.37
N VAL A 159 1.55 7.28 -2.34
CA VAL A 159 0.33 6.91 -1.63
C VAL A 159 0.10 7.83 -0.45
N VAL A 160 -1.09 8.44 -0.38
CA VAL A 160 -1.47 9.36 0.68
C VAL A 160 -2.87 9.06 1.23
N ASP A 161 -3.13 9.53 2.44
CA ASP A 161 -4.48 9.83 2.90
C ASP A 161 -4.75 11.30 2.54
N PRO A 162 -5.68 11.61 1.61
CA PRO A 162 -5.88 12.96 1.09
C PRO A 162 -6.44 13.94 2.15
N PHE A 163 -6.96 13.41 3.26
CA PHE A 163 -7.39 14.24 4.40
C PHE A 163 -6.22 14.62 5.33
N VAL A 164 -5.07 13.94 5.20
CA VAL A 164 -3.86 14.21 6.00
C VAL A 164 -2.80 14.93 5.19
N THR A 165 -2.57 14.45 3.96
CA THR A 165 -1.57 15.01 3.05
C THR A 165 -2.27 15.41 1.76
N PRO A 166 -2.30 16.70 1.40
CA PRO A 166 -2.93 17.14 0.14
C PRO A 166 -2.36 16.36 -1.05
N PRO A 167 -3.21 15.76 -1.89
CA PRO A 167 -2.74 15.04 -3.06
C PRO A 167 -2.19 16.01 -4.11
N ASP A 168 -1.28 15.52 -4.94
CA ASP A 168 -0.85 16.22 -6.15
C ASP A 168 -1.79 15.82 -7.29
N PRO A 169 -2.50 16.77 -7.94
CA PRO A 169 -3.48 16.44 -8.98
C PRO A 169 -2.86 15.83 -10.24
N GLU A 170 -1.56 16.03 -10.47
CA GLU A 170 -0.84 15.47 -11.62
C GLU A 170 -0.31 14.05 -11.38
N GLN A 171 -0.33 13.59 -10.14
CA GLN A 171 0.13 12.23 -9.79
C GLN A 171 -0.98 11.20 -9.96
N PRO A 172 -0.63 9.92 -10.25
CA PRO A 172 -1.57 8.82 -10.19
C PRO A 172 -2.21 8.70 -8.81
N VAL A 173 -3.51 8.39 -8.78
CA VAL A 173 -4.26 8.26 -7.52
C VAL A 173 -4.15 6.85 -6.96
N TYR A 174 -3.55 6.73 -5.78
CA TYR A 174 -3.72 5.60 -4.88
C TYR A 174 -3.85 6.14 -3.46
N TRP A 175 -5.09 6.43 -3.05
CA TRP A 175 -5.38 7.02 -1.76
C TRP A 175 -5.80 5.96 -0.75
N ARG A 176 -5.26 6.04 0.46
CA ARG A 176 -5.57 5.10 1.54
C ARG A 176 -6.15 5.82 2.74
N LEU A 177 -7.44 5.63 2.95
CA LEU A 177 -8.26 6.32 3.92
C LEU A 177 -8.27 5.59 5.27
N HIS A 178 -7.74 6.23 6.33
CA HIS A 178 -7.53 5.61 7.64
C HIS A 178 -8.60 5.97 8.69
N GLY A 179 -9.64 6.69 8.27
CA GLY A 179 -10.72 7.19 9.13
C GLY A 179 -10.46 8.60 9.65
N PRO A 180 -11.47 9.49 9.61
CA PRO A 180 -11.32 10.92 9.92
C PRO A 180 -10.89 11.20 11.36
N ALA A 181 -11.25 10.31 12.30
CA ALA A 181 -10.84 10.36 13.71
C ALA A 181 -10.17 9.04 14.15
N GLY A 182 -9.41 8.43 13.22
CA GLY A 182 -8.73 7.16 13.42
C GLY A 182 -9.51 5.94 12.91
N PRO A 183 -8.93 4.74 13.04
CA PRO A 183 -9.36 3.56 12.28
C PRO A 183 -10.78 3.05 12.64
N ARG A 184 -11.35 3.46 13.76
CA ARG A 184 -12.71 3.06 14.17
C ARG A 184 -13.80 4.00 13.67
N SER A 185 -13.45 5.15 13.13
CA SER A 185 -14.43 6.16 12.67
C SER A 185 -14.89 5.91 11.24
N SER A 186 -16.16 6.19 10.96
CA SER A 186 -16.75 6.22 9.62
C SER A 186 -16.62 7.61 9.00
N TYR A 187 -16.59 7.66 7.69
CA TYR A 187 -16.66 8.90 6.93
C TYR A 187 -18.11 9.40 6.86
N SER A 188 -18.35 10.69 7.18
CA SER A 188 -19.65 11.33 6.97
C SER A 188 -19.88 11.58 5.48
N ASP A 189 -21.14 11.88 5.10
CA ASP A 189 -21.48 12.23 3.72
C ASP A 189 -20.71 13.47 3.24
N ALA A 190 -20.49 14.45 4.13
CA ALA A 190 -19.67 15.62 3.83
C ALA A 190 -18.21 15.24 3.53
N HIS A 191 -17.60 14.30 4.28
CA HIS A 191 -16.28 13.78 3.98
C HIS A 191 -16.24 13.07 2.62
N LEU A 192 -17.26 12.25 2.31
CA LEU A 192 -17.33 11.53 1.04
C LEU A 192 -17.53 12.48 -0.15
N GLN A 193 -18.31 13.54 0.00
CA GLN A 193 -18.45 14.60 -1.01
C GLN A 193 -17.13 15.33 -1.23
N GLN A 194 -16.45 15.73 -0.16
CA GLN A 194 -15.11 16.35 -0.25
C GLN A 194 -14.10 15.44 -0.96
N LEU A 195 -14.12 14.14 -0.66
CA LEU A 195 -13.27 13.15 -1.33
C LEU A 195 -13.55 13.06 -2.83
N ARG A 196 -14.83 13.04 -3.23
CA ARG A 196 -15.24 13.08 -4.63
C ARG A 196 -14.75 14.35 -5.33
N ASP A 197 -14.88 15.51 -4.67
CA ASP A 197 -14.46 16.78 -5.24
C ASP A 197 -12.92 16.86 -5.38
N MET A 198 -12.17 16.26 -4.46
CA MET A 198 -10.72 16.09 -4.62
C MET A 198 -10.38 15.22 -5.84
N LEU A 199 -11.10 14.10 -6.05
CA LEU A 199 -10.90 13.22 -7.22
C LEU A 199 -11.20 13.93 -8.54
N ARG A 200 -12.21 14.79 -8.59
CA ARG A 200 -12.57 15.55 -9.78
C ARG A 200 -11.48 16.53 -10.20
N ARG A 201 -10.63 16.97 -9.27
CA ARG A 201 -9.51 17.88 -9.54
C ARG A 201 -8.26 17.17 -10.06
N VAL A 202 -8.23 15.83 -10.02
CA VAL A 202 -7.10 15.06 -10.53
C VAL A 202 -7.09 15.09 -12.04
N THR A 203 -5.98 15.54 -12.62
CA THR A 203 -5.76 15.66 -14.06
C THR A 203 -5.07 14.44 -14.66
N ASN A 204 -4.38 13.63 -13.83
CA ASN A 204 -3.72 12.40 -14.27
C ASN A 204 -4.74 11.38 -14.79
N ALA A 205 -4.48 10.82 -15.98
CA ALA A 205 -5.38 9.90 -16.67
C ALA A 205 -5.28 8.44 -16.19
N ALA A 206 -4.33 8.10 -15.32
CA ALA A 206 -4.18 6.74 -14.81
C ALA A 206 -5.40 6.30 -14.00
N PRO A 207 -5.66 4.99 -13.88
CA PRO A 207 -6.70 4.46 -13.00
C PRO A 207 -6.57 5.01 -11.57
N ARG A 208 -7.71 5.34 -10.97
CA ARG A 208 -7.80 5.99 -9.65
C ARG A 208 -8.22 4.97 -8.61
N TYR A 209 -7.42 4.80 -7.57
CA TYR A 209 -7.68 3.88 -6.47
C TYR A 209 -7.98 4.64 -5.18
N VAL A 210 -9.12 4.34 -4.58
CA VAL A 210 -9.54 4.88 -3.28
C VAL A 210 -9.79 3.71 -2.34
N MET A 211 -8.82 3.44 -1.45
CA MET A 211 -8.81 2.28 -0.58
C MET A 211 -9.22 2.66 0.84
N PHE A 212 -10.42 2.26 1.24
CA PHE A 212 -10.90 2.46 2.61
C PHE A 212 -10.23 1.45 3.55
N ASN A 213 -9.40 1.94 4.45
CA ASN A 213 -8.58 1.13 5.35
C ASN A 213 -8.96 1.29 6.84
N ASN A 214 -10.10 1.92 7.11
CA ASN A 214 -10.74 2.00 8.43
C ASN A 214 -11.55 0.72 8.74
N ILE A 215 -12.02 0.55 9.98
CA ILE A 215 -12.81 -0.64 10.37
C ILE A 215 -14.16 -0.68 9.63
N PRO A 216 -14.95 0.41 9.55
CA PRO A 216 -16.23 0.43 8.82
C PRO A 216 -16.08 0.52 7.28
N ARG A 217 -14.90 0.19 6.73
CA ARG A 217 -14.53 0.34 5.32
C ARG A 217 -15.53 -0.13 4.29
N VAL A 218 -16.24 -1.23 4.56
CA VAL A 218 -17.20 -1.80 3.59
C VAL A 218 -18.37 -0.85 3.38
N GLY A 219 -18.95 -0.33 4.46
CA GLY A 219 -20.04 0.63 4.41
C GLY A 219 -19.62 1.94 3.76
N ASP A 220 -18.48 2.48 4.17
CA ASP A 220 -17.95 3.74 3.65
C ASP A 220 -17.60 3.63 2.16
N ALA A 221 -16.96 2.54 1.74
CA ALA A 221 -16.60 2.31 0.33
C ALA A 221 -17.86 2.17 -0.56
N ARG A 222 -18.90 1.48 -0.08
CA ARG A 222 -20.17 1.35 -0.84
C ARG A 222 -20.87 2.69 -1.01
N ARG A 223 -20.98 3.48 0.07
CA ARG A 223 -21.55 4.84 0.01
C ARG A 223 -20.75 5.73 -0.96
N PHE A 224 -19.43 5.66 -0.90
CA PHE A 224 -18.58 6.42 -1.80
C PHE A 224 -18.73 5.97 -3.25
N ALA A 225 -18.80 4.66 -3.54
CA ALA A 225 -19.01 4.15 -4.89
C ALA A 225 -20.33 4.65 -5.49
N GLN A 226 -21.43 4.66 -4.72
CA GLN A 226 -22.72 5.23 -5.14
C GLN A 226 -22.60 6.72 -5.45
N LEU A 227 -21.92 7.48 -4.59
CA LEU A 227 -21.73 8.92 -4.78
C LEU A 227 -20.83 9.26 -5.97
N ALA A 228 -19.84 8.42 -6.28
CA ALA A 228 -18.92 8.64 -7.40
C ALA A 228 -19.51 8.26 -8.76
N ALA A 229 -20.54 7.41 -8.77
CA ALA A 229 -21.27 7.01 -9.99
C ALA A 229 -22.38 8.01 -10.38
N ALA A 230 -22.80 8.86 -9.44
CA ALA A 230 -23.80 9.93 -9.67
C ALA A 230 -23.11 11.22 -10.16
#